data_b3e2e0dc2e8da97449c38ce9c22fcbfe
#
_entry.id   b3e2e0dc2e8da97449c38ce9c22fcbfe
#
_cell.length_a   1.000
_cell.length_b   1.000
_cell.length_c   1.000
_cell.angle_alpha   90.00
_cell.angle_beta   90.00
_cell.angle_gamma   90.00
#
_symmetry.space_group_name_H-M   'P 1'
#
loop_
_entity.id
_entity.type
_entity.pdbx_description
1 polymer ?
#
loop_
_entity_poly.entity_id
_entity_poly.type
_entity_poly.pdbx_seq_one_letter_code
_entity_poly.pdbx_strand_id
1 'polypeptide(L)'
;MKYWLFKSEPFKWRWDQQKAKGEAGEEWDGIRNYQARYNMREMKIGDRGFFYHSNEGLEVVGIVEGSAESAPDSTTDDERWDCVHIRALTDMPESVTLKDVKANEALENMSLVTSMRLSVQ
;
A
#
# COMPACT_ATOMS: atom_id res chain seq x y z
N MET A 1 -12.79 0.51 -11.21
CA MET A 1 -11.79 0.89 -10.19
C MET A 1 -11.61 -0.23 -9.20
N LYS A 2 -10.38 -0.61 -8.92
CA LYS A 2 -10.05 -1.59 -7.88
C LYS A 2 -9.52 -0.86 -6.64
N TYR A 3 -9.62 -1.53 -5.50
CA TYR A 3 -9.14 -1.02 -4.21
C TYR A 3 -8.01 -1.91 -3.71
N TRP A 4 -6.98 -1.27 -3.17
CA TRP A 4 -5.75 -1.93 -2.74
C TRP A 4 -5.39 -1.55 -1.32
N LEU A 5 -4.41 -2.22 -0.75
CA LEU A 5 -3.85 -1.87 0.56
C LEU A 5 -2.33 -1.93 0.47
N PHE A 6 -1.67 -0.87 0.93
CA PHE A 6 -0.22 -0.75 0.99
C PHE A 6 0.24 -0.75 2.42
N LYS A 7 1.06 -1.71 2.79
CA LYS A 7 1.63 -1.81 4.13
C LYS A 7 3.01 -1.21 4.16
N SER A 8 3.24 -0.29 5.08
CA SER A 8 4.54 0.36 5.28
C SER A 8 4.93 0.31 6.74
N GLU A 9 6.20 0.01 7.01
CA GLU A 9 6.78 0.12 8.34
C GLU A 9 7.07 1.61 8.62
N PRO A 10 6.51 2.22 9.70
CA PRO A 10 6.65 3.67 9.93
C PRO A 10 8.08 4.15 10.03
N PHE A 11 9.01 3.34 10.53
CA PHE A 11 10.41 3.73 10.61
C PHE A 11 11.11 3.78 9.25
N LYS A 12 10.57 3.15 8.23
CA LYS A 12 11.08 3.20 6.85
C LYS A 12 10.37 4.25 6.01
N TRP A 13 9.05 4.27 6.06
CA TRP A 13 8.24 5.20 5.28
C TRP A 13 6.92 5.48 5.99
N ARG A 14 6.77 6.72 6.46
CA ARG A 14 5.59 7.18 7.19
C ARG A 14 4.57 7.83 6.27
N TRP A 15 3.34 7.89 6.72
CA TRP A 15 2.27 8.59 6.03
C TRP A 15 2.62 10.08 5.79
N ASP A 16 3.24 10.74 6.77
CA ASP A 16 3.65 12.14 6.62
C ASP A 16 4.66 12.31 5.48
N GLN A 17 5.58 11.37 5.32
CA GLN A 17 6.56 11.38 4.23
C GLN A 17 5.87 11.18 2.87
N GLN A 18 4.87 10.29 2.81
CA GLN A 18 4.07 10.05 1.61
C GLN A 18 3.29 11.30 1.22
N LYS A 19 2.66 11.98 2.19
CA LYS A 19 1.94 13.25 1.94
C LYS A 19 2.87 14.34 1.42
N ALA A 20 4.10 14.40 1.91
CA ALA A 20 5.08 15.40 1.50
C ALA A 20 5.49 15.29 0.03
N LYS A 21 5.29 14.13 -0.60
CA LYS A 21 5.55 13.93 -2.04
C LYS A 21 4.50 14.59 -2.95
N GLY A 22 3.37 14.98 -2.39
CA GLY A 22 2.31 15.67 -3.14
C GLY A 22 1.80 14.86 -4.32
N GLU A 23 1.42 15.55 -5.40
CA GLU A 23 0.85 14.93 -6.60
C GLU A 23 1.87 14.08 -7.40
N ALA A 24 3.15 14.36 -7.27
CA ALA A 24 4.19 13.57 -7.92
C ALA A 24 4.22 12.14 -7.40
N GLY A 25 3.86 11.94 -6.14
CA GLY A 25 3.82 10.64 -5.52
C GLY A 25 5.20 10.06 -5.26
N GLU A 26 5.23 8.80 -4.91
CA GLU A 26 6.44 8.06 -4.60
C GLU A 26 6.42 6.71 -5.27
N GLU A 27 7.58 6.28 -5.75
CA GLU A 27 7.80 4.93 -6.22
C GLU A 27 7.67 3.94 -5.06
N TRP A 28 6.80 2.95 -5.20
CA TRP A 28 6.64 1.89 -4.20
C TRP A 28 7.59 0.74 -4.55
N ASP A 29 8.84 0.93 -4.20
CA ASP A 29 9.93 0.04 -4.56
C ASP A 29 10.23 -1.01 -3.48
N GLY A 30 11.24 -1.82 -3.73
CA GLY A 30 11.75 -2.76 -2.74
C GLY A 30 10.86 -3.97 -2.48
N ILE A 31 9.81 -4.18 -3.26
CA ILE A 31 8.89 -5.31 -3.10
C ILE A 31 9.55 -6.59 -3.65
N ARG A 32 9.66 -7.60 -2.79
CA ARG A 32 10.33 -8.88 -3.12
C ARG A 32 9.42 -10.09 -2.86
N ASN A 33 8.11 -9.89 -3.02
CA ASN A 33 7.09 -10.93 -2.91
C ASN A 33 6.34 -11.05 -4.24
N TYR A 34 6.23 -12.26 -4.77
CA TYR A 34 5.62 -12.48 -6.08
C TYR A 34 4.14 -12.13 -6.12
N GLN A 35 3.38 -12.44 -5.07
CA GLN A 35 1.96 -12.09 -5.03
C GLN A 35 1.76 -10.57 -4.99
N ALA A 36 2.56 -9.86 -4.19
CA ALA A 36 2.53 -8.40 -4.16
C ALA A 36 2.90 -7.82 -5.52
N ARG A 37 3.88 -8.39 -6.22
CA ARG A 37 4.26 -7.99 -7.58
C ARG A 37 3.09 -8.16 -8.55
N TYR A 38 2.40 -9.30 -8.52
CA TYR A 38 1.23 -9.53 -9.37
C TYR A 38 0.13 -8.53 -9.07
N ASN A 39 -0.10 -8.22 -7.80
CA ASN A 39 -1.08 -7.21 -7.39
C ASN A 39 -0.72 -5.84 -8.01
N MET A 40 0.54 -5.42 -7.92
CA MET A 40 0.99 -4.16 -8.51
C MET A 40 0.79 -4.12 -10.03
N ARG A 41 1.02 -5.24 -10.71
CA ARG A 41 0.83 -5.33 -12.17
C ARG A 41 -0.64 -5.18 -12.59
N GLU A 42 -1.57 -5.51 -11.72
CA GLU A 42 -2.99 -5.34 -11.98
C GLU A 42 -3.50 -3.92 -11.70
N MET A 43 -2.73 -3.11 -11.01
CA MET A 43 -3.12 -1.76 -10.65
C MET A 43 -3.18 -0.84 -11.86
N LYS A 44 -4.17 0.05 -11.87
CA LYS A 44 -4.37 1.06 -12.90
C LYS A 44 -4.23 2.46 -12.29
N ILE A 45 -3.83 3.43 -13.13
CA ILE A 45 -3.86 4.83 -12.72
C ILE A 45 -5.28 5.19 -12.29
N GLY A 46 -5.40 5.83 -11.14
CA GLY A 46 -6.69 6.18 -10.55
C GLY A 46 -7.26 5.16 -9.58
N ASP A 47 -6.73 3.95 -9.52
CA ASP A 47 -7.10 2.98 -8.49
C ASP A 47 -6.72 3.55 -7.13
N ARG A 48 -7.54 3.28 -6.11
CA ARG A 48 -7.33 3.77 -4.74
C ARG A 48 -6.92 2.66 -3.80
N GLY A 49 -6.23 3.03 -2.75
CA GLY A 49 -5.80 2.11 -1.73
C GLY A 49 -5.71 2.74 -0.36
N PHE A 50 -5.61 1.89 0.64
CA PHE A 50 -5.37 2.30 2.01
C PHE A 50 -3.88 2.25 2.30
N PHE A 51 -3.39 3.25 3.02
CA PHE A 51 -2.02 3.27 3.53
C PHE A 51 -2.03 2.79 4.97
N TYR A 52 -1.37 1.66 5.21
CA TYR A 52 -1.40 0.96 6.50
C TYR A 52 -0.01 0.97 7.14
N HIS A 53 0.08 1.43 8.39
CA HIS A 53 1.29 1.32 9.19
C HIS A 53 1.40 -0.08 9.80
N SER A 54 2.40 -0.85 9.38
CA SER A 54 2.70 -2.17 9.93
C SER A 54 3.78 -2.07 11.02
N ASN A 55 3.89 -3.08 11.86
CA ASN A 55 4.79 -3.20 13.00
C ASN A 55 4.48 -2.25 14.15
N GLU A 56 4.37 -0.95 13.89
CA GLU A 56 4.00 0.06 14.89
C GLU A 56 2.70 0.70 14.47
N GLY A 57 1.82 0.96 15.43
CA GLY A 57 0.51 1.57 15.19
C GLY A 57 -0.53 0.57 14.70
N LEU A 58 -0.22 -0.29 13.76
CA LEU A 58 -1.10 -1.30 13.17
C LEU A 58 -2.46 -0.70 12.78
N GLU A 59 -2.43 0.32 11.93
CA GLU A 59 -3.62 1.08 11.57
C GLU A 59 -3.56 1.63 10.14
N VAL A 60 -4.73 1.79 9.54
CA VAL A 60 -4.91 2.50 8.27
C VAL A 60 -4.96 3.99 8.57
N VAL A 61 -4.05 4.76 8.01
CA VAL A 61 -3.89 6.20 8.32
C VAL A 61 -4.25 7.12 7.15
N GLY A 62 -4.34 6.61 5.94
CA GLY A 62 -4.64 7.46 4.80
C GLY A 62 -5.12 6.69 3.58
N ILE A 63 -5.53 7.46 2.57
CA ILE A 63 -5.97 6.95 1.27
C ILE A 63 -5.00 7.46 0.22
N VAL A 64 -4.54 6.55 -0.65
CA VAL A 64 -3.65 6.83 -1.76
C VAL A 64 -4.31 6.52 -3.10
N GLU A 65 -3.71 7.01 -4.18
CA GLU A 65 -4.15 6.75 -5.54
C GLU A 65 -2.95 6.36 -6.39
N GLY A 66 -3.14 5.40 -7.28
CA GLY A 66 -2.11 5.05 -8.25
C GLY A 66 -1.84 6.19 -9.20
N SER A 67 -0.59 6.66 -9.27
CA SER A 67 -0.15 7.74 -10.14
C SER A 67 0.63 7.25 -11.36
N ALA A 68 1.13 6.02 -11.34
CA ALA A 68 1.74 5.35 -12.49
C ALA A 68 1.54 3.84 -12.38
N GLU A 69 1.37 3.19 -13.53
CA GLU A 69 1.25 1.75 -13.61
C GLU A 69 2.60 1.06 -13.35
N SER A 70 2.60 -0.27 -13.18
CA SER A 70 3.82 -0.98 -12.85
C SER A 70 4.91 -0.81 -13.92
N ALA A 71 6.12 -0.65 -13.44
CA ALA A 71 7.33 -0.50 -14.25
C ALA A 71 8.48 -1.20 -13.51
N PRO A 72 9.63 -1.43 -14.15
CA PRO A 72 10.76 -2.02 -13.45
C PRO A 72 11.15 -1.23 -12.21
N ASP A 73 11.47 -1.95 -11.13
CA ASP A 73 11.91 -1.35 -9.87
C ASP A 73 13.28 -0.68 -10.08
N SER A 74 13.34 0.63 -9.86
CA SER A 74 14.56 1.42 -10.08
C SER A 74 15.68 1.12 -9.10
N THR A 75 15.39 0.43 -8.00
CA THR A 75 16.38 0.10 -6.97
C THR A 75 17.15 -1.19 -7.28
N THR A 76 16.82 -1.89 -8.36
CA THR A 76 17.46 -3.14 -8.75
C THR A 76 17.54 -3.29 -10.27
N ASP A 77 18.56 -4.00 -10.76
CA ASP A 77 18.67 -4.40 -12.17
C ASP A 77 17.94 -5.72 -12.46
N ASP A 78 17.35 -6.33 -11.45
CA ASP A 78 16.64 -7.60 -11.58
C ASP A 78 15.25 -7.36 -12.21
N GLU A 79 15.06 -7.79 -13.43
CA GLU A 79 13.83 -7.59 -14.21
C GLU A 79 12.60 -8.30 -13.62
N ARG A 80 12.78 -9.19 -12.66
CA ARG A 80 11.67 -9.87 -11.99
C ARG A 80 10.86 -8.92 -11.10
N TRP A 81 11.44 -7.78 -10.70
CA TRP A 81 10.84 -6.90 -9.71
C TRP A 81 10.32 -5.62 -10.34
N ASP A 82 9.09 -5.28 -9.97
CA ASP A 82 8.39 -4.09 -10.44
C ASP A 82 8.05 -3.17 -9.29
N CYS A 83 7.64 -1.97 -9.61
CA CYS A 83 7.08 -1.01 -8.68
C CYS A 83 5.91 -0.27 -9.32
N VAL A 84 5.09 0.35 -8.51
CA VAL A 84 4.07 1.32 -8.93
C VAL A 84 4.38 2.65 -8.27
N HIS A 85 3.75 3.72 -8.75
CA HIS A 85 3.80 5.02 -8.08
C HIS A 85 2.44 5.29 -7.46
N ILE A 86 2.46 5.78 -6.23
CA ILE A 86 1.24 6.17 -5.51
C ILE A 86 1.40 7.58 -4.96
N ARG A 87 0.29 8.29 -4.85
CA ARG A 87 0.23 9.61 -4.23
C ARG A 87 -0.80 9.63 -3.12
N ALA A 88 -0.56 10.44 -2.10
CA ALA A 88 -1.52 10.63 -1.02
C ALA A 88 -2.73 11.43 -1.52
N LEU A 89 -3.94 10.96 -1.21
CA LEU A 89 -5.17 11.70 -1.51
C LEU A 89 -5.68 12.44 -0.29
N THR A 90 -5.88 11.72 0.83
CA THR A 90 -6.46 12.31 2.03
C THR A 90 -6.11 11.47 3.25
N ASP A 91 -6.13 12.12 4.41
CA ASP A 91 -6.05 11.40 5.69
C ASP A 91 -7.34 10.61 5.93
N MET A 92 -7.23 9.52 6.69
CA MET A 92 -8.43 8.87 7.23
C MET A 92 -9.07 9.80 8.27
N PRO A 93 -10.42 10.00 8.23
CA PRO A 93 -11.11 10.80 9.26
C PRO A 93 -10.87 10.26 10.67
N GLU A 94 -10.83 8.94 10.78
CA GLU A 94 -10.43 8.21 11.98
C GLU A 94 -9.55 7.05 11.53
N SER A 95 -8.46 6.79 12.23
CA SER A 95 -7.62 5.64 11.91
C SER A 95 -8.39 4.34 12.18
N VAL A 96 -8.22 3.36 11.29
CA VAL A 96 -8.82 2.04 11.43
C VAL A 96 -7.72 1.06 11.81
N THR A 97 -7.78 0.54 13.04
CA THR A 97 -6.76 -0.36 13.54
C THR A 97 -6.95 -1.79 13.02
N LEU A 98 -5.87 -2.57 13.06
CA LEU A 98 -5.96 -4.00 12.75
C LEU A 98 -6.96 -4.71 13.67
N LYS A 99 -7.03 -4.30 14.94
CA LYS A 99 -8.02 -4.81 15.90
C LYS A 99 -9.44 -4.55 15.42
N ASP A 100 -9.72 -3.35 14.91
CA ASP A 100 -11.04 -2.99 14.36
C ASP A 100 -11.39 -3.85 13.15
N VAL A 101 -10.43 -4.08 12.26
CA VAL A 101 -10.61 -4.94 11.08
C VAL A 101 -10.91 -6.37 11.49
N LYS A 102 -10.17 -6.92 12.43
CA LYS A 102 -10.37 -8.29 12.93
C LYS A 102 -11.70 -8.47 13.65
N ALA A 103 -12.19 -7.42 14.29
CA ALA A 103 -13.47 -7.45 15.02
C ALA A 103 -14.68 -7.38 14.08
N ASN A 104 -14.51 -7.00 12.82
CA ASN A 104 -15.59 -6.88 11.85
C ASN A 104 -15.73 -8.16 11.03
N GLU A 105 -16.81 -8.92 11.24
CA GLU A 105 -17.06 -10.18 10.55
C GLU A 105 -17.13 -10.03 9.02
N ALA A 106 -17.57 -8.89 8.52
CA ALA A 106 -17.63 -8.65 7.09
C ALA A 106 -16.23 -8.56 6.45
N LEU A 107 -15.18 -8.36 7.24
CA LEU A 107 -13.80 -8.22 6.80
C LEU A 107 -12.93 -9.46 7.11
N GLU A 108 -13.52 -10.54 7.61
CA GLU A 108 -12.76 -11.73 8.04
C GLU A 108 -11.90 -12.37 6.96
N ASN A 109 -12.31 -12.26 5.70
CA ASN A 109 -11.59 -12.79 4.55
C ASN A 109 -10.65 -11.77 3.89
N MET A 110 -10.53 -10.57 4.43
CA MET A 110 -9.63 -9.57 3.91
C MET A 110 -8.18 -10.04 4.01
N SER A 111 -7.37 -9.82 2.97
CA SER A 111 -5.97 -10.26 2.94
C SER A 111 -5.15 -9.70 4.11
N LEU A 112 -5.48 -8.53 4.63
CA LEU A 112 -4.85 -7.97 5.84
C LEU A 112 -4.96 -8.92 7.03
N VAL A 113 -6.08 -9.66 7.13
CA VAL A 113 -6.33 -10.64 8.21
C VAL A 113 -5.74 -12.00 7.87
N THR A 114 -5.92 -12.47 6.62
CA THR A 114 -5.57 -13.83 6.20
C THR A 114 -4.15 -13.97 5.67
N SER A 115 -3.56 -12.89 5.17
CA SER A 115 -2.22 -12.89 4.55
C SER A 115 -1.40 -11.73 5.11
N MET A 116 -1.08 -11.80 6.40
CA MET A 116 -0.46 -10.71 7.15
C MET A 116 0.90 -10.24 6.62
N ARG A 117 1.62 -11.11 5.90
CA ARG A 117 2.95 -10.79 5.35
C ARG A 117 2.90 -10.15 3.96
N LEU A 118 1.74 -10.11 3.34
CA LEU A 118 1.57 -9.54 2.01
C LEU A 118 1.55 -8.02 2.08
N SER A 119 2.56 -7.36 1.53
CA SER A 119 2.76 -5.90 1.66
C SER A 119 1.91 -5.07 0.71
N VAL A 120 1.51 -5.64 -0.43
CA VAL A 120 0.59 -5.01 -1.39
C VAL A 120 -0.55 -5.98 -1.64
N GLN A 121 -1.76 -5.56 -1.28
CA GLN A 121 -2.93 -6.43 -1.29
C GLN A 121 -4.08 -5.85 -2.10
#